data_9e93c75d7395602f71095d84bd9af840
#
_entry.id   9e93c75d7395602f71095d84bd9af840
#
_cell.length_a   1.000
_cell.length_b   1.000
_cell.length_c   1.000
_cell.angle_alpha   90.00
_cell.angle_beta   90.00
_cell.angle_gamma   90.00
#
_symmetry.space_group_name_H-M   'P 1'
#
loop_
_entity.id
_entity.type
_entity.pdbx_description
1 polymer ?
#
loop_
_entity_poly.entity_id
_entity_poly.type
_entity_poly.pdbx_seq_one_letter_code
_entity_poly.pdbx_strand_id
1 'polypeptide(L)'
;MEATETYYEKKLLEKNRQTVDFTRWLTWKGSGKFVQQYIGADIGFVREWIGQMLLDEMTWDNYGSVWVIDHIVPFRMFDIFDKDQLKLVWNYRNLMPIYANDNLKKQGNAFFSYELILPFKDKDAIYKGLFRIIEPEVLWMKKYIKNYDSKPLFQP
;
A
#
# COMPACT_ATOMS: atom_id res chain seq x y z
N MET A 1 -14.28 -15.11 -32.32
CA MET A 1 -12.94 -14.60 -31.86
C MET A 1 -13.06 -14.26 -30.41
N GLU A 2 -12.32 -14.95 -29.57
CA GLU A 2 -12.18 -14.53 -28.18
C GLU A 2 -11.38 -13.23 -28.15
N ALA A 3 -11.90 -12.21 -27.46
CA ALA A 3 -11.18 -10.96 -27.25
C ALA A 3 -9.92 -11.26 -26.41
N THR A 4 -8.76 -10.90 -26.94
CA THR A 4 -7.50 -11.06 -26.20
C THR A 4 -7.51 -10.09 -25.03
N GLU A 5 -7.51 -10.62 -23.82
CA GLU A 5 -7.43 -9.81 -22.61
C GLU A 5 -6.15 -8.97 -22.64
N THR A 6 -6.30 -7.67 -22.43
CA THR A 6 -5.17 -6.74 -22.43
C THR A 6 -4.30 -6.93 -21.18
N TYR A 7 -3.04 -6.50 -21.23
CA TYR A 7 -2.15 -6.47 -20.06
C TYR A 7 -2.78 -5.71 -18.88
N TYR A 8 -3.45 -4.61 -19.17
CA TYR A 8 -4.09 -3.79 -18.13
C TYR A 8 -5.28 -4.47 -17.47
N GLU A 9 -6.08 -5.18 -18.25
CA GLU A 9 -7.19 -5.98 -17.71
C GLU A 9 -6.69 -7.10 -16.82
N LYS A 10 -5.67 -7.83 -17.25
CA LYS A 10 -5.01 -8.85 -16.44
C LYS A 10 -4.44 -8.29 -15.15
N LYS A 11 -3.76 -7.15 -15.24
CA LYS A 11 -3.17 -6.48 -14.08
C LYS A 11 -4.24 -6.03 -13.08
N LEU A 12 -5.36 -5.50 -13.56
CA LEU A 12 -6.49 -5.09 -12.71
C LEU A 12 -7.13 -6.28 -11.98
N LEU A 13 -7.38 -7.36 -12.69
CA LEU A 13 -7.93 -8.59 -12.10
C LEU A 13 -6.99 -9.17 -11.05
N GLU A 14 -5.70 -9.22 -11.33
CA GLU A 14 -4.70 -9.73 -10.41
C GLU A 14 -4.55 -8.84 -9.17
N LYS A 15 -4.54 -7.52 -9.35
CA LYS A 15 -4.55 -6.56 -8.25
C LYS A 15 -5.76 -6.78 -7.32
N ASN A 16 -6.94 -6.94 -7.89
CA ASN A 16 -8.16 -7.17 -7.12
C ASN A 16 -8.08 -8.48 -6.34
N ARG A 17 -7.58 -9.54 -6.96
CA ARG A 17 -7.37 -10.84 -6.31
C ARG A 17 -6.41 -10.75 -5.13
N GLN A 18 -5.29 -10.09 -5.33
CA GLN A 18 -4.27 -9.87 -4.28
C GLN A 18 -4.82 -9.03 -3.13
N THR A 19 -5.58 -7.98 -3.44
CA THR A 19 -6.20 -7.10 -2.44
C THR A 19 -7.23 -7.85 -1.60
N VAL A 20 -8.03 -8.72 -2.21
CA VAL A 20 -9.00 -9.56 -1.48
C VAL A 20 -8.27 -10.54 -0.56
N ASP A 21 -7.22 -11.21 -1.04
CA ASP A 21 -6.42 -12.12 -0.23
C ASP A 21 -5.80 -11.40 0.99
N PHE A 22 -5.22 -10.23 0.78
CA PHE A 22 -4.67 -9.39 1.83
C PHE A 22 -5.72 -8.95 2.85
N THR A 23 -6.86 -8.44 2.38
CA THR A 23 -7.92 -7.94 3.26
C THR A 23 -8.50 -9.06 4.13
N ARG A 24 -8.73 -10.22 3.56
CA ARG A 24 -9.22 -11.38 4.30
C ARG A 24 -8.21 -11.87 5.33
N TRP A 25 -6.94 -11.92 4.97
CA TRP A 25 -5.87 -12.28 5.89
C TRP A 25 -5.80 -11.29 7.06
N LEU A 26 -5.74 -9.99 6.74
CA LEU A 26 -5.63 -8.93 7.75
C LEU A 26 -6.79 -8.90 8.74
N THR A 27 -7.98 -9.29 8.30
CA THR A 27 -9.21 -9.30 9.10
C THR A 27 -9.58 -10.69 9.65
N TRP A 28 -8.67 -11.64 9.66
CA TRP A 28 -8.84 -13.01 10.16
C TRP A 28 -9.90 -13.84 9.43
N LYS A 29 -10.20 -13.50 8.19
CA LYS A 29 -11.21 -14.18 7.34
C LYS A 29 -10.63 -15.09 6.29
N GLY A 30 -9.31 -15.19 6.21
CA GLY A 30 -8.60 -15.99 5.23
C GLY A 30 -7.16 -16.26 5.62
N SER A 31 -6.55 -17.24 4.96
CA SER A 31 -5.18 -17.70 5.26
C SER A 31 -4.07 -16.78 4.73
N GLY A 32 -4.37 -15.94 3.72
CA GLY A 32 -3.39 -15.06 3.11
C GLY A 32 -2.25 -15.80 2.41
N LYS A 33 -2.52 -16.96 1.83
CA LYS A 33 -1.47 -17.79 1.20
C LYS A 33 -0.60 -17.04 0.21
N PHE A 34 -1.21 -16.13 -0.54
CA PHE A 34 -0.48 -15.32 -1.50
C PHE A 34 0.31 -14.22 -0.79
N VAL A 35 -0.36 -13.38 -0.01
CA VAL A 35 0.26 -12.18 0.56
C VAL A 35 1.36 -12.48 1.57
N GLN A 36 1.24 -13.57 2.32
CA GLN A 36 2.26 -13.97 3.30
C GLN A 36 3.63 -14.22 2.68
N GLN A 37 3.70 -14.54 1.40
CA GLN A 37 4.96 -14.73 0.68
C GLN A 37 5.72 -13.41 0.48
N TYR A 38 5.03 -12.28 0.52
CA TYR A 38 5.58 -10.99 0.08
C TYR A 38 5.55 -9.89 1.14
N ILE A 39 4.73 -10.05 2.19
CA ILE A 39 4.49 -8.97 3.17
C ILE A 39 5.68 -8.70 4.08
N GLY A 40 6.53 -9.67 4.32
CA GLY A 40 7.77 -9.52 5.08
C GLY A 40 7.62 -9.54 6.61
N ALA A 41 6.44 -9.86 7.14
CA ALA A 41 6.18 -9.97 8.57
C ALA A 41 4.94 -10.83 8.82
N ASP A 42 4.77 -11.31 10.06
CA ASP A 42 3.56 -12.04 10.43
C ASP A 42 2.35 -11.10 10.63
N ILE A 43 1.16 -11.69 10.70
CA ILE A 43 -0.09 -10.93 10.82
C ILE A 43 -0.16 -10.09 12.09
N GLY A 44 0.34 -10.60 13.20
CA GLY A 44 0.36 -9.86 14.48
C GLY A 44 1.18 -8.59 14.35
N PHE A 45 2.37 -8.71 13.78
CA PHE A 45 3.25 -7.56 13.52
C PHE A 45 2.62 -6.56 12.54
N VAL A 46 2.05 -7.03 11.44
CA VAL A 46 1.44 -6.14 10.43
C VAL A 46 0.25 -5.39 11.01
N ARG A 47 -0.59 -6.06 11.80
CA ARG A 47 -1.72 -5.40 12.50
C ARG A 47 -1.24 -4.35 13.50
N GLU A 48 -0.16 -4.63 14.23
CA GLU A 48 0.44 -3.66 15.15
C GLU A 48 1.04 -2.47 14.39
N TRP A 49 1.76 -2.72 13.30
CA TRP A 49 2.32 -1.69 12.43
C TRP A 49 1.22 -0.74 11.92
N ILE A 50 0.16 -1.29 11.36
CA ILE A 50 -0.98 -0.51 10.87
C ILE A 50 -1.72 0.16 12.03
N GLY A 51 -1.92 -0.56 13.13
CA GLY A 51 -2.63 -0.08 14.30
C GLY A 51 -2.01 1.17 14.92
N GLN A 52 -0.68 1.29 14.90
CA GLN A 52 0.02 2.48 15.39
C GLN A 52 -0.20 3.72 14.50
N MET A 53 -0.61 3.53 13.26
CA MET A 53 -0.84 4.61 12.30
C MET A 53 -2.32 5.01 12.20
N LEU A 54 -3.21 4.31 12.89
CA LEU A 54 -4.63 4.64 12.85
C LEU A 54 -4.86 6.05 13.40
N LEU A 55 -5.63 6.83 12.67
CA LEU A 55 -6.05 8.15 13.09
C LEU A 55 -7.38 8.07 13.86
N ASP A 56 -7.81 9.19 14.41
CA ASP A 56 -9.10 9.32 15.09
C ASP A 56 -10.23 8.76 14.23
N GLU A 57 -11.18 8.10 14.85
CA GLU A 57 -12.32 7.41 14.23
C GLU A 57 -11.97 6.11 13.48
N MET A 58 -10.70 5.84 13.17
CA MET A 58 -10.31 4.58 12.56
C MET A 58 -10.25 3.46 13.60
N THR A 59 -11.01 2.42 13.38
CA THR A 59 -11.00 1.19 14.18
C THR A 59 -10.93 -0.02 13.27
N TRP A 60 -10.53 -1.17 13.81
CA TRP A 60 -10.55 -2.41 13.03
C TRP A 60 -11.96 -2.80 12.59
N ASP A 61 -12.98 -2.41 13.35
CA ASP A 61 -14.36 -2.72 13.02
C ASP A 61 -14.89 -1.92 11.84
N ASN A 62 -14.35 -0.73 11.58
CA ASN A 62 -14.77 0.10 10.46
C ASN A 62 -13.79 0.09 9.28
N TYR A 63 -12.84 -0.86 9.27
CA TYR A 63 -11.98 -1.11 8.11
C TYR A 63 -12.82 -1.48 6.88
N GLY A 64 -12.50 -0.87 5.76
CA GLY A 64 -13.23 -1.04 4.51
C GLY A 64 -14.36 -0.01 4.28
N SER A 65 -14.82 0.67 5.32
CA SER A 65 -15.84 1.72 5.22
C SER A 65 -15.30 3.11 5.53
N VAL A 66 -14.75 3.32 6.73
CA VAL A 66 -14.18 4.60 7.15
C VAL A 66 -12.76 4.77 6.63
N TRP A 67 -11.97 3.72 6.69
CA TRP A 67 -10.58 3.70 6.25
C TRP A 67 -10.25 2.42 5.50
N VAL A 68 -9.19 2.51 4.71
CA VAL A 68 -8.65 1.40 3.91
C VAL A 68 -7.13 1.37 4.04
N ILE A 69 -6.51 0.29 3.60
CA ILE A 69 -5.07 0.21 3.44
C ILE A 69 -4.71 0.74 2.06
N ASP A 70 -3.70 1.60 2.02
CA ASP A 70 -3.15 2.15 0.80
C ASP A 70 -1.68 1.80 0.66
N HIS A 71 -1.21 1.77 -0.57
CA HIS A 71 0.20 1.60 -0.92
C HIS A 71 0.85 2.98 -1.06
N ILE A 72 1.92 3.22 -0.32
CA ILE A 72 2.67 4.49 -0.37
C ILE A 72 3.21 4.71 -1.78
N VAL A 73 3.90 3.71 -2.33
CA VAL A 73 4.20 3.62 -3.75
C VAL A 73 3.11 2.77 -4.40
N PRO A 74 2.32 3.36 -5.31
CA PRO A 74 1.11 2.72 -5.81
C PRO A 74 1.37 1.50 -6.69
N PHE A 75 0.39 0.63 -6.75
CA PHE A 75 0.42 -0.59 -7.56
C PHE A 75 0.83 -0.36 -9.02
N ARG A 76 0.39 0.74 -9.60
CA ARG A 76 0.68 1.05 -11.02
C ARG A 76 2.17 1.17 -11.33
N MET A 77 2.99 1.39 -10.29
CA MET A 77 4.44 1.54 -10.43
C MET A 77 5.19 0.21 -10.52
N PHE A 78 4.50 -0.89 -10.26
CA PHE A 78 5.12 -2.20 -10.18
C PHE A 78 4.60 -3.13 -11.26
N ASP A 79 5.49 -4.02 -11.73
CA ASP A 79 5.07 -5.21 -12.44
C ASP A 79 4.68 -6.28 -11.41
N ILE A 80 3.38 -6.44 -11.19
CA ILE A 80 2.85 -7.38 -10.20
C ILE A 80 2.90 -8.84 -10.65
N PHE A 81 3.40 -9.11 -11.83
CA PHE A 81 3.70 -10.47 -12.32
C PHE A 81 5.17 -10.86 -12.03
N ASP A 82 5.98 -9.91 -11.58
CA ASP A 82 7.35 -10.14 -11.15
C ASP A 82 7.40 -10.33 -9.62
N LYS A 83 7.98 -11.45 -9.17
CA LYS A 83 8.02 -11.81 -7.75
C LYS A 83 8.85 -10.84 -6.91
N ASP A 84 9.92 -10.28 -7.46
CA ASP A 84 10.75 -9.34 -6.73
C ASP A 84 10.02 -7.99 -6.55
N GLN A 85 9.26 -7.57 -7.55
CA GLN A 85 8.43 -6.39 -7.44
C GLN A 85 7.22 -6.60 -6.53
N LEU A 86 6.66 -7.80 -6.46
CA LEU A 86 5.62 -8.14 -5.47
C LEU A 86 6.11 -8.00 -4.03
N LYS A 87 7.37 -8.33 -3.76
CA LYS A 87 7.98 -8.12 -2.44
C LYS A 87 8.10 -6.64 -2.07
N LEU A 88 8.17 -5.76 -3.06
CA LEU A 88 8.21 -4.33 -2.83
C LEU A 88 6.81 -3.76 -2.61
N VAL A 89 5.88 -4.04 -3.52
CA VAL A 89 4.54 -3.48 -3.45
C VAL A 89 3.77 -3.95 -2.21
N TRP A 90 3.92 -5.21 -1.82
CA TRP A 90 3.25 -5.78 -0.64
C TRP A 90 4.07 -5.73 0.64
N ASN A 91 5.31 -5.24 0.62
CA ASN A 91 6.06 -5.08 1.85
C ASN A 91 5.24 -4.23 2.85
N TYR A 92 5.20 -4.66 4.12
CA TYR A 92 4.42 -3.97 5.15
C TYR A 92 4.80 -2.49 5.29
N ARG A 93 6.05 -2.14 4.99
CA ARG A 93 6.53 -0.74 5.02
C ARG A 93 5.90 0.13 3.93
N ASN A 94 5.40 -0.48 2.87
CA ASN A 94 4.69 0.22 1.78
C ASN A 94 3.20 0.37 2.05
N LEU A 95 2.72 -0.06 3.21
CA LEU A 95 1.31 -0.07 3.58
C LEU A 95 1.03 0.96 4.67
N MET A 96 -0.07 1.66 4.54
CA MET A 96 -0.54 2.60 5.55
C MET A 96 -2.06 2.72 5.53
N PRO A 97 -2.68 2.99 6.70
CA PRO A 97 -4.11 3.30 6.71
C PRO A 97 -4.36 4.72 6.16
N ILE A 98 -5.43 4.86 5.43
CA ILE A 98 -5.90 6.14 4.88
C ILE A 98 -7.41 6.19 4.96
N TYR A 99 -7.99 7.36 5.21
CA TYR A 99 -9.44 7.52 5.09
C TYR A 99 -9.89 7.19 3.67
N ALA A 100 -11.02 6.50 3.55
CA ALA A 100 -11.51 6.06 2.24
C ALA A 100 -11.72 7.24 1.27
N ASN A 101 -12.21 8.37 1.76
CA ASN A 101 -12.38 9.59 0.95
C ASN A 101 -11.04 10.18 0.49
N ASP A 102 -10.02 10.14 1.34
CA ASP A 102 -8.69 10.64 0.99
C ASP A 102 -8.00 9.73 -0.03
N ASN A 103 -8.28 8.42 0.03
CA ASN A 103 -7.78 7.48 -0.97
C ASN A 103 -8.29 7.82 -2.39
N LEU A 104 -9.53 8.24 -2.51
CA LEU A 104 -10.08 8.72 -3.78
C LEU A 104 -9.37 9.98 -4.30
N LYS A 105 -9.02 10.90 -3.40
CA LYS A 105 -8.27 12.12 -3.75
C LYS A 105 -6.85 11.83 -4.21
N LYS A 106 -6.21 10.83 -3.62
CA LYS A 106 -4.84 10.42 -3.94
C LYS A 106 -4.71 9.87 -5.36
N GLN A 107 -5.69 9.16 -5.87
CA GLN A 107 -5.80 8.68 -7.25
C GLN A 107 -4.57 7.92 -7.77
N GLY A 108 -3.98 7.08 -6.94
CA GLY A 108 -2.82 6.27 -7.33
C GLY A 108 -1.49 7.03 -7.42
N ASN A 109 -1.39 8.26 -6.89
CA ASN A 109 -0.13 8.97 -6.76
C ASN A 109 0.63 8.51 -5.51
N ALA A 110 1.94 8.71 -5.48
CA ALA A 110 2.75 8.44 -4.31
C ALA A 110 2.44 9.44 -3.19
N PHE A 111 2.44 8.95 -1.94
CA PHE A 111 2.00 9.74 -0.79
C PHE A 111 3.12 10.60 -0.20
N PHE A 112 4.34 10.06 -0.13
CA PHE A 112 5.50 10.70 0.47
C PHE A 112 6.61 10.88 -0.56
N SER A 113 7.60 11.68 -0.21
CA SER A 113 8.84 11.74 -0.98
C SER A 113 9.53 10.37 -0.99
N TYR A 114 10.29 10.11 -2.02
CA TYR A 114 10.92 8.80 -2.19
C TYR A 114 11.95 8.47 -1.10
N GLU A 115 12.48 9.44 -0.38
CA GLU A 115 13.40 9.22 0.74
C GLU A 115 12.76 8.37 1.85
N LEU A 116 11.46 8.50 2.04
CA LEU A 116 10.72 7.71 3.04
C LEU A 116 10.49 6.27 2.60
N ILE A 117 10.66 5.98 1.32
CA ILE A 117 10.50 4.66 0.75
C ILE A 117 11.82 4.04 0.29
N LEU A 118 12.94 4.60 0.72
CA LEU A 118 14.29 4.15 0.36
C LEU A 118 14.61 2.68 0.60
N PRO A 119 13.97 1.96 1.52
CA PRO A 119 14.16 0.51 1.63
C PRO A 119 13.74 -0.24 0.37
N PHE A 120 12.90 0.35 -0.46
CA PHE A 120 12.48 -0.18 -1.74
C PHE A 120 13.51 0.23 -2.81
N LYS A 121 14.13 -0.76 -3.42
CA LYS A 121 15.38 -0.54 -4.19
C LYS A 121 15.19 0.03 -5.58
N ASP A 122 14.01 0.00 -6.15
CA ASP A 122 13.84 0.45 -7.54
C ASP A 122 13.71 1.97 -7.63
N LYS A 123 14.82 2.64 -7.33
CA LYS A 123 14.96 4.08 -7.47
C LYS A 123 14.84 4.53 -8.92
N ASP A 124 15.21 3.68 -9.86
CA ASP A 124 15.19 4.04 -11.29
C ASP A 124 13.78 4.27 -11.80
N ALA A 125 12.82 3.46 -11.36
CA ALA A 125 11.41 3.68 -11.69
C ALA A 125 10.90 5.02 -11.16
N ILE A 126 11.33 5.39 -9.97
CA ILE A 126 10.99 6.67 -9.32
C ILE A 126 11.60 7.83 -10.11
N TYR A 127 12.88 7.75 -10.41
CA TYR A 127 13.60 8.80 -11.14
C TYR A 127 13.17 8.98 -12.60
N LYS A 128 12.63 7.95 -13.22
CA LYS A 128 12.10 8.04 -14.59
C LYS A 128 10.78 8.82 -14.69
N GLY A 129 10.28 9.34 -13.58
CA GLY A 129 9.05 10.12 -13.56
C GLY A 129 7.80 9.32 -13.89
N LEU A 130 7.84 8.00 -13.66
CA LEU A 130 6.71 7.12 -13.94
C LEU A 130 5.54 7.34 -13.00
N PHE A 131 5.75 8.02 -11.87
CA PHE A 131 4.68 8.42 -10.97
C PHE A 131 4.88 9.85 -10.46
N ARG A 132 3.78 10.45 -10.06
CA ARG A 132 3.76 11.77 -9.45
C ARG A 132 3.74 11.62 -7.93
N ILE A 133 4.71 12.25 -7.28
CA ILE A 133 4.70 12.39 -5.82
C ILE A 133 3.76 13.55 -5.47
N ILE A 134 2.85 13.31 -4.56
CA ILE A 134 2.01 14.36 -4.02
C ILE A 134 2.83 15.14 -2.99
N GLU A 135 2.96 16.44 -3.21
CA GLU A 135 3.67 17.31 -2.29
C GLU A 135 3.02 17.28 -0.89
N PRO A 136 3.81 17.12 0.17
CA PRO A 136 3.30 17.05 1.53
C PRO A 136 2.67 18.33 2.05
N GLU A 137 2.69 19.39 1.27
CA GLU A 137 2.09 20.70 1.60
C GLU A 137 0.57 20.69 1.54
N VAL A 138 -0.03 19.69 0.89
CA VAL A 138 -1.49 19.54 0.87
C VAL A 138 -1.97 19.23 2.30
N LEU A 139 -2.78 20.12 2.86
CA LEU A 139 -3.18 20.07 4.28
C LEU A 139 -3.77 18.72 4.73
N TRP A 140 -4.56 18.08 3.88
CA TRP A 140 -5.18 16.81 4.24
C TRP A 140 -4.19 15.65 4.37
N MET A 141 -3.00 15.80 3.77
CA MET A 141 -1.93 14.78 3.86
C MET A 141 -1.05 14.91 5.11
N LYS A 142 -0.93 16.12 5.67
CA LYS A 142 -0.01 16.38 6.79
C LYS A 142 -0.26 15.48 8.00
N LYS A 143 -1.51 15.15 8.28
CA LYS A 143 -1.88 14.25 9.38
C LYS A 143 -1.25 12.85 9.23
N TYR A 144 -1.17 12.34 8.01
CA TYR A 144 -0.58 11.03 7.73
C TYR A 144 0.94 11.05 7.86
N ILE A 145 1.58 12.07 7.27
CA ILE A 145 3.03 12.23 7.27
C ILE A 145 3.56 12.28 8.70
N LYS A 146 2.97 13.14 9.54
CA LYS A 146 3.37 13.25 10.94
C LYS A 146 3.28 11.93 11.67
N ASN A 147 2.21 11.20 11.46
CA ASN A 147 1.98 9.91 12.11
C ASN A 147 2.94 8.83 11.59
N TYR A 148 3.28 8.87 10.31
CA TYR A 148 4.23 7.96 9.67
C TYR A 148 5.66 8.22 10.14
N ASP A 149 6.12 9.46 10.12
CA ASP A 149 7.48 9.85 10.49
C ASP A 149 7.82 9.55 11.96
N SER A 150 6.80 9.49 12.83
CA SER A 150 7.00 9.17 14.24
C SER A 150 7.23 7.68 14.51
N LYS A 151 7.18 6.81 13.51
CA LYS A 151 7.31 5.36 13.70
C LYS A 151 8.77 4.95 13.87
N PRO A 152 9.12 4.27 14.96
CA PRO A 152 10.49 3.79 15.18
C PRO A 152 10.94 2.72 14.21
N LEU A 153 10.01 2.13 13.47
CA LEU A 153 10.26 1.05 12.52
C LEU A 153 10.95 1.51 11.22
N PHE A 154 11.11 2.82 11.01
CA PHE A 154 11.90 3.39 9.91
C PHE A 154 13.37 3.55 10.25
N GLN A 155 13.74 3.34 11.47
CA GLN A 155 15.14 3.31 11.86
C GLN A 155 15.75 1.98 11.39
N PRO A 156 16.95 2.00 10.77
CA PRO A 156 17.63 0.80 10.34
C PRO A 156 17.95 -0.14 11.49
#